data_85361fefd8aad62b54fada72a68c1009
#
_entry.id   85361fefd8aad62b54fada72a68c1009
#
_cell.length_a   1.000
_cell.length_b   1.000
_cell.length_c   1.000
_cell.angle_alpha   90.00
_cell.angle_beta   90.00
_cell.angle_gamma   90.00
#
_symmetry.space_group_name_H-M   'P 1'
#
loop_
_entity.id
_entity.type
_entity.pdbx_description
1 polymer ?
#
loop_
_entity_poly.entity_id
_entity_poly.type
_entity_poly.pdbx_seq_one_letter_code
_entity_poly.pdbx_strand_id
1 'polypeptide(L)'
;MTTTVSGRVAGKRAIVTGAGSGIGRATAERLAREGARVALLDIDLEAAEAAAAELREQGLEARAIHADVTSEPSVEMSVGEAVAAFGGLDIVVANAAVQLFGEDDRADRLSLDVWRRTLDVNLTGCFLTCKHGVRALLASGGGSVVITASPTGLFGRARGFDAYSASKAGTYGLTRVMANDYAQEGIRVNCVIPGFTDTSLVASVMQDDSRRESVLETVPLGRPGTADEVASAILFLASDEAAYCTGSALTCDGGITAV
;
A
#
# COMPACT_ATOMS: atom_id res chain seq x y z
N MET A 1 -0.69 27.82 22.42
CA MET A 1 -0.83 26.46 22.99
C MET A 1 -0.80 25.51 21.81
N THR A 2 0.31 24.83 21.60
CA THR A 2 0.43 23.77 20.58
C THR A 2 -0.42 22.60 21.03
N THR A 3 -1.52 22.36 20.34
CA THR A 3 -2.33 21.16 20.54
C THR A 3 -1.44 19.96 20.18
N THR A 4 -0.99 19.21 21.16
CA THR A 4 -0.36 17.91 20.94
C THR A 4 -1.42 17.02 20.31
N VAL A 5 -1.28 16.72 19.02
CA VAL A 5 -2.10 15.72 18.35
C VAL A 5 -1.76 14.38 18.99
N SER A 6 -2.65 13.91 19.87
CA SER A 6 -2.56 12.60 20.50
C SER A 6 -3.15 11.59 19.52
N GLY A 7 -2.34 11.04 18.62
CA GLY A 7 -2.75 10.02 17.65
C GLY A 7 -1.86 8.78 17.73
N ARG A 8 -2.32 7.68 17.14
CA ARG A 8 -1.67 6.35 17.19
C ARG A 8 -0.28 6.34 16.55
N VAL A 9 0.02 7.32 15.68
CA VAL A 9 1.31 7.49 15.01
C VAL A 9 1.83 8.93 15.15
N ALA A 10 1.50 9.60 16.28
CA ALA A 10 1.87 10.98 16.55
C ALA A 10 3.39 11.19 16.47
N GLY A 11 3.81 12.17 15.69
CA GLY A 11 5.22 12.52 15.47
C GLY A 11 5.98 11.57 14.54
N LYS A 12 5.40 10.47 14.08
CA LYS A 12 6.02 9.56 13.11
C LYS A 12 6.08 10.20 11.72
N ARG A 13 7.03 9.76 10.91
CA ARG A 13 7.29 10.22 9.54
C ARG A 13 7.00 9.07 8.59
N ALA A 14 6.10 9.28 7.65
CA ALA A 14 5.59 8.23 6.79
C ALA A 14 5.75 8.55 5.30
N ILE A 15 6.02 7.52 4.49
CA ILE A 15 5.82 7.55 3.05
C ILE A 15 4.73 6.55 2.65
N VAL A 16 3.92 6.92 1.67
CA VAL A 16 2.89 6.04 1.07
C VAL A 16 3.01 6.12 -0.44
N THR A 17 3.25 4.99 -1.13
CA THR A 17 3.28 4.94 -2.60
C THR A 17 1.88 4.63 -3.16
N GLY A 18 1.58 5.18 -4.35
CA GLY A 18 0.23 5.14 -4.93
C GLY A 18 -0.76 5.93 -4.09
N ALA A 19 -0.33 7.09 -3.56
CA ALA A 19 -1.09 7.86 -2.59
C ALA A 19 -2.00 8.95 -3.20
N GLY A 20 -2.04 9.08 -4.53
CA GLY A 20 -2.95 9.99 -5.22
C GLY A 20 -4.40 9.51 -5.21
N SER A 21 -4.66 8.22 -5.01
CA SER A 21 -6.01 7.66 -5.06
C SER A 21 -6.22 6.44 -4.16
N GLY A 22 -7.46 5.98 -4.04
CA GLY A 22 -7.84 4.70 -3.44
C GLY A 22 -7.28 4.44 -2.04
N ILE A 23 -6.78 3.22 -1.81
CA ILE A 23 -6.26 2.78 -0.51
C ILE A 23 -5.05 3.62 -0.09
N GLY A 24 -4.15 3.99 -1.02
CA GLY A 24 -2.97 4.79 -0.73
C GLY A 24 -3.34 6.17 -0.21
N ARG A 25 -4.28 6.87 -0.87
CA ARG A 25 -4.80 8.17 -0.43
C ARG A 25 -5.45 8.06 0.95
N ALA A 26 -6.39 7.13 1.13
CA ALA A 26 -7.06 6.93 2.42
C ALA A 26 -6.06 6.60 3.55
N THR A 27 -4.99 5.84 3.23
CA THR A 27 -3.92 5.54 4.19
C THR A 27 -3.14 6.79 4.57
N ALA A 28 -2.73 7.62 3.59
CA ALA A 28 -2.02 8.87 3.85
C ALA A 28 -2.87 9.81 4.72
N GLU A 29 -4.15 9.96 4.38
CA GLU A 29 -5.11 10.76 5.15
C GLU A 29 -5.26 10.24 6.58
N ARG A 30 -5.41 8.94 6.76
CA ARG A 30 -5.56 8.31 8.07
C ARG A 30 -4.31 8.50 8.93
N LEU A 31 -3.12 8.26 8.37
CA LEU A 31 -1.85 8.45 9.07
C LEU A 31 -1.65 9.92 9.49
N ALA A 32 -1.99 10.88 8.61
CA ALA A 32 -1.88 12.30 8.90
C ALA A 32 -2.83 12.73 10.04
N ARG A 33 -4.10 12.28 10.00
CA ARG A 33 -5.07 12.56 11.06
C ARG A 33 -4.69 11.94 12.41
N GLU A 34 -3.91 10.85 12.39
CA GLU A 34 -3.35 10.21 13.57
C GLU A 34 -1.97 10.77 13.97
N GLY A 35 -1.60 11.93 13.43
CA GLY A 35 -0.48 12.74 13.86
C GLY A 35 0.86 12.45 13.18
N ALA A 36 0.90 11.67 12.11
CA ALA A 36 2.10 11.49 11.32
C ALA A 36 2.32 12.67 10.36
N ARG A 37 3.59 12.93 10.02
CA ARG A 37 4.00 13.70 8.83
C ARG A 37 4.04 12.74 7.66
N VAL A 38 3.30 13.01 6.57
CA VAL A 38 3.11 12.04 5.49
C VAL A 38 3.56 12.60 4.14
N ALA A 39 4.45 11.86 3.46
CA ALA A 39 4.75 12.10 2.05
C ALA A 39 3.90 11.15 1.19
N LEU A 40 3.10 11.75 0.31
CA LEU A 40 2.25 11.11 -0.68
C LEU A 40 3.06 10.93 -1.96
N LEU A 41 3.51 9.72 -2.23
CA LEU A 41 4.32 9.38 -3.38
C LEU A 41 3.41 8.81 -4.48
N ASP A 42 3.37 9.43 -5.65
CA ASP A 42 2.58 8.95 -6.77
C ASP A 42 3.23 9.31 -8.11
N ILE A 43 2.96 8.52 -9.14
CA ILE A 43 3.33 8.85 -10.53
C ILE A 43 2.47 10.02 -11.03
N ASP A 44 1.22 10.10 -10.57
CA ASP A 44 0.33 11.24 -10.77
C ASP A 44 0.54 12.27 -9.66
N LEU A 45 1.52 13.15 -9.88
CA LEU A 45 1.85 14.21 -8.93
C LEU A 45 0.66 15.16 -8.68
N GLU A 46 -0.19 15.41 -9.68
CA GLU A 46 -1.33 16.32 -9.56
C GLU A 46 -2.36 15.74 -8.58
N ALA A 47 -2.69 14.46 -8.71
CA ALA A 47 -3.59 13.76 -7.78
C ALA A 47 -3.01 13.71 -6.34
N ALA A 48 -1.71 13.43 -6.20
CA ALA A 48 -1.05 13.43 -4.90
C ALA A 48 -1.02 14.83 -4.26
N GLU A 49 -0.78 15.89 -5.06
CA GLU A 49 -0.78 17.26 -4.57
C GLU A 49 -2.17 17.74 -4.14
N ALA A 50 -3.21 17.38 -4.89
CA ALA A 50 -4.58 17.66 -4.48
C ALA A 50 -4.90 17.05 -3.10
N ALA A 51 -4.55 15.77 -2.89
CA ALA A 51 -4.75 15.10 -1.61
C ALA A 51 -3.91 15.72 -0.49
N ALA A 52 -2.65 16.07 -0.75
CA ALA A 52 -1.78 16.71 0.23
C ALA A 52 -2.24 18.12 0.59
N ALA A 53 -2.79 18.88 -0.38
CA ALA A 53 -3.35 20.20 -0.15
C ALA A 53 -4.55 20.15 0.81
N GLU A 54 -5.48 19.21 0.58
CA GLU A 54 -6.64 19.01 1.48
C GLU A 54 -6.22 18.71 2.93
N LEU A 55 -5.13 17.95 3.12
CA LEU A 55 -4.59 17.67 4.44
C LEU A 55 -3.95 18.90 5.07
N ARG A 56 -3.19 19.69 4.30
CA ARG A 56 -2.59 20.95 4.78
C ARG A 56 -3.63 22.00 5.16
N GLU A 57 -4.76 22.06 4.43
CA GLU A 57 -5.90 22.94 4.79
C GLU A 57 -6.51 22.56 6.15
N GLN A 58 -6.42 21.29 6.56
CA GLN A 58 -6.80 20.80 7.88
C GLN A 58 -5.72 21.03 8.96
N GLY A 59 -4.59 21.67 8.61
CA GLY A 59 -3.47 21.92 9.53
C GLY A 59 -2.57 20.70 9.75
N LEU A 60 -2.66 19.68 8.88
CA LEU A 60 -1.86 18.45 8.95
C LEU A 60 -0.58 18.58 8.08
N GLU A 61 0.48 17.89 8.46
CA GLU A 61 1.74 17.89 7.71
C GLU A 61 1.73 16.84 6.59
N ALA A 62 1.50 17.28 5.37
CA ALA A 62 1.46 16.42 4.19
C ALA A 62 2.24 17.05 3.02
N ARG A 63 2.94 16.23 2.24
CA ARG A 63 3.72 16.62 1.08
C ARG A 63 3.52 15.64 -0.07
N ALA A 64 3.23 16.14 -1.26
CA ALA A 64 3.22 15.32 -2.47
C ALA A 64 4.63 15.25 -3.06
N ILE A 65 5.03 14.08 -3.54
CA ILE A 65 6.31 13.84 -4.20
C ILE A 65 6.07 12.93 -5.41
N HIS A 66 6.58 13.33 -6.58
CA HIS A 66 6.52 12.46 -7.76
C HIS A 66 7.36 11.20 -7.56
N ALA A 67 6.78 10.03 -7.84
CA ALA A 67 7.48 8.74 -7.77
C ALA A 67 6.94 7.75 -8.82
N ASP A 68 7.79 7.40 -9.76
CA ASP A 68 7.58 6.22 -10.60
C ASP A 68 8.23 5.00 -9.93
N VAL A 69 7.42 4.11 -9.38
CA VAL A 69 7.91 2.94 -8.65
C VAL A 69 8.63 1.93 -9.56
N THR A 70 8.48 2.02 -10.88
CA THR A 70 9.20 1.16 -11.84
C THR A 70 10.63 1.64 -12.10
N SER A 71 10.97 2.86 -11.67
CA SER A 71 12.28 3.49 -11.86
C SER A 71 13.03 3.59 -10.54
N GLU A 72 14.09 2.81 -10.36
CA GLU A 72 14.89 2.86 -9.12
C GLU A 72 15.42 4.27 -8.80
N PRO A 73 15.97 5.05 -9.77
CA PRO A 73 16.39 6.43 -9.48
C PRO A 73 15.25 7.33 -9.00
N SER A 74 14.02 7.15 -9.55
CA SER A 74 12.84 7.90 -9.12
C SER A 74 12.46 7.57 -7.67
N VAL A 75 12.46 6.28 -7.30
CA VAL A 75 12.18 5.85 -5.92
C VAL A 75 13.25 6.34 -4.96
N GLU A 76 14.52 6.24 -5.32
CA GLU A 76 15.62 6.73 -4.47
C GLU A 76 15.51 8.23 -4.20
N MET A 77 15.25 9.04 -5.25
CA MET A 77 15.06 10.48 -5.11
C MET A 77 13.84 10.83 -4.26
N SER A 78 12.68 10.18 -4.50
CA SER A 78 11.46 10.49 -3.79
C SER A 78 11.53 10.15 -2.29
N VAL A 79 12.13 9.01 -1.94
CA VAL A 79 12.40 8.65 -0.54
C VAL A 79 13.40 9.63 0.08
N GLY A 80 14.46 9.98 -0.64
CA GLY A 80 15.46 10.95 -0.20
C GLY A 80 14.85 12.33 0.07
N GLU A 81 13.94 12.79 -0.78
CA GLU A 81 13.22 14.06 -0.59
C GLU A 81 12.32 14.01 0.66
N ALA A 82 11.60 12.92 0.88
CA ALA A 82 10.77 12.73 2.07
C ALA A 82 11.63 12.75 3.35
N VAL A 83 12.77 12.03 3.34
CA VAL A 83 13.73 12.01 4.45
C VAL A 83 14.31 13.39 4.73
N ALA A 84 14.70 14.14 3.70
CA ALA A 84 15.23 15.49 3.85
C ALA A 84 14.18 16.46 4.42
N ALA A 85 12.91 16.33 3.99
CA ALA A 85 11.82 17.17 4.45
C ALA A 85 11.44 16.91 5.92
N PHE A 86 11.47 15.65 6.36
CA PHE A 86 10.98 15.23 7.68
C PHE A 86 12.09 14.96 8.70
N GLY A 87 13.35 14.91 8.28
CA GLY A 87 14.50 14.59 9.13
C GLY A 87 14.63 13.10 9.46
N GLY A 88 14.08 12.21 8.63
CA GLY A 88 14.14 10.74 8.76
C GLY A 88 12.84 10.06 8.37
N LEU A 89 12.70 8.75 8.67
CA LEU A 89 11.55 7.95 8.31
C LEU A 89 11.25 6.93 9.42
N ASP A 90 9.96 6.67 9.68
CA ASP A 90 9.48 5.71 10.68
C ASP A 90 8.50 4.69 10.08
N ILE A 91 7.78 5.06 9.01
CA ILE A 91 6.74 4.23 8.39
C ILE A 91 6.91 4.23 6.87
N VAL A 92 6.91 3.04 6.28
CA VAL A 92 6.89 2.82 4.82
C VAL A 92 5.64 2.04 4.46
N VAL A 93 4.80 2.60 3.58
CA VAL A 93 3.64 1.89 3.02
C VAL A 93 3.87 1.68 1.52
N ALA A 94 4.22 0.44 1.14
CA ALA A 94 4.39 0.03 -0.24
C ALA A 94 3.03 -0.43 -0.79
N ASN A 95 2.28 0.53 -1.38
CA ASN A 95 0.90 0.31 -1.80
C ASN A 95 0.70 0.44 -3.32
N ALA A 96 1.54 1.18 -4.05
CA ALA A 96 1.39 1.37 -5.50
C ALA A 96 1.22 0.04 -6.23
N ALA A 97 0.18 -0.05 -7.05
CA ALA A 97 -0.13 -1.24 -7.83
C ALA A 97 -1.06 -0.92 -9.01
N VAL A 98 -1.03 -1.79 -10.02
CA VAL A 98 -1.98 -1.82 -11.13
C VAL A 98 -2.67 -3.18 -11.20
N GLN A 99 -3.92 -3.19 -11.66
CA GLN A 99 -4.63 -4.40 -12.09
C GLN A 99 -5.20 -4.11 -13.48
N LEU A 100 -4.67 -4.80 -14.49
CA LEU A 100 -4.94 -4.50 -15.90
C LEU A 100 -6.17 -5.30 -16.37
N PHE A 101 -7.36 -4.83 -15.95
CA PHE A 101 -8.62 -5.45 -16.34
C PHE A 101 -8.80 -5.44 -17.87
N GLY A 102 -9.08 -6.63 -18.43
CA GLY A 102 -9.24 -6.83 -19.89
C GLY A 102 -7.94 -7.01 -20.65
N GLU A 103 -6.78 -6.84 -20.00
CA GLU A 103 -5.45 -7.11 -20.58
C GLU A 103 -4.78 -8.33 -19.92
N ASP A 104 -4.87 -8.48 -18.58
CA ASP A 104 -4.44 -9.70 -17.85
C ASP A 104 -5.35 -10.87 -18.23
N ASP A 105 -4.78 -12.05 -18.43
CA ASP A 105 -5.52 -13.24 -18.86
C ASP A 105 -4.81 -14.51 -18.34
N ARG A 106 -5.35 -15.64 -18.73
CA ARG A 106 -4.76 -16.96 -18.48
C ARG A 106 -3.40 -17.07 -19.18
N ALA A 107 -2.50 -17.84 -18.59
CA ALA A 107 -1.11 -18.01 -19.04
C ALA A 107 -0.96 -18.35 -20.52
N ASP A 108 -1.91 -19.09 -21.11
CA ASP A 108 -1.88 -19.49 -22.52
C ASP A 108 -2.20 -18.33 -23.50
N ARG A 109 -2.72 -17.20 -22.99
CA ARG A 109 -3.11 -16.01 -23.79
C ARG A 109 -2.50 -14.72 -23.31
N LEU A 110 -1.99 -14.69 -22.08
CA LEU A 110 -1.39 -13.51 -21.46
C LEU A 110 -0.16 -13.05 -22.25
N SER A 111 -0.14 -11.79 -22.68
CA SER A 111 1.03 -11.23 -23.35
C SER A 111 2.18 -11.00 -22.38
N LEU A 112 3.42 -11.18 -22.87
CA LEU A 112 4.61 -10.94 -22.03
C LEU A 112 4.73 -9.47 -21.60
N ASP A 113 4.21 -8.53 -22.38
CA ASP A 113 4.26 -7.10 -22.05
C ASP A 113 3.32 -6.76 -20.88
N VAL A 114 2.11 -7.31 -20.87
CA VAL A 114 1.17 -7.19 -19.72
C VAL A 114 1.75 -7.84 -18.47
N TRP A 115 2.34 -9.04 -18.62
CA TRP A 115 3.05 -9.71 -17.53
C TRP A 115 4.15 -8.82 -16.94
N ARG A 116 5.08 -8.32 -17.79
CA ARG A 116 6.19 -7.46 -17.35
C ARG A 116 5.68 -6.20 -16.68
N ARG A 117 4.79 -5.46 -17.33
CA ARG A 117 4.23 -4.22 -16.78
C ARG A 117 3.59 -4.43 -15.41
N THR A 118 2.86 -5.54 -15.22
CA THR A 118 2.24 -5.87 -13.94
C THR A 118 3.29 -6.18 -12.88
N LEU A 119 4.30 -6.98 -13.19
CA LEU A 119 5.38 -7.29 -12.25
C LEU A 119 6.26 -6.08 -11.95
N ASP A 120 6.57 -5.26 -12.94
CA ASP A 120 7.41 -4.08 -12.78
C ASP A 120 6.77 -3.09 -11.79
N VAL A 121 5.47 -2.86 -11.89
CA VAL A 121 4.77 -1.98 -10.94
C VAL A 121 4.57 -2.67 -9.59
N ASN A 122 3.92 -3.85 -9.59
CA ASN A 122 3.39 -4.44 -8.36
C ASN A 122 4.44 -5.14 -7.50
N LEU A 123 5.44 -5.74 -8.11
CA LEU A 123 6.46 -6.52 -7.40
C LEU A 123 7.81 -5.80 -7.37
N THR A 124 8.36 -5.43 -8.53
CA THR A 124 9.63 -4.70 -8.59
C THR A 124 9.49 -3.34 -7.91
N GLY A 125 8.41 -2.59 -8.18
CA GLY A 125 8.14 -1.29 -7.54
C GLY A 125 7.93 -1.40 -6.03
N CYS A 126 7.26 -2.45 -5.56
CA CYS A 126 7.15 -2.76 -4.14
C CYS A 126 8.54 -3.02 -3.53
N PHE A 127 9.36 -3.85 -4.18
CA PHE A 127 10.74 -4.13 -3.74
C PHE A 127 11.58 -2.84 -3.69
N LEU A 128 11.54 -1.99 -4.71
CA LEU A 128 12.30 -0.74 -4.74
C LEU A 128 11.86 0.22 -3.65
N THR A 129 10.54 0.35 -3.42
CA THR A 129 9.98 1.12 -2.30
C THR A 129 10.51 0.61 -0.96
N CYS A 130 10.48 -0.71 -0.75
CA CYS A 130 11.02 -1.33 0.45
C CYS A 130 12.53 -1.15 0.58
N LYS A 131 13.30 -1.33 -0.49
CA LYS A 131 14.76 -1.20 -0.52
C LYS A 131 15.21 0.18 -0.02
N HIS A 132 14.68 1.25 -0.61
CA HIS A 132 15.07 2.61 -0.25
C HIS A 132 14.40 3.06 1.07
N GLY A 133 13.17 2.62 1.33
CA GLY A 133 12.48 2.86 2.59
C GLY A 133 13.21 2.23 3.79
N VAL A 134 13.62 0.96 3.69
CA VAL A 134 14.36 0.27 4.75
C VAL A 134 15.71 0.94 5.02
N ARG A 135 16.43 1.38 3.99
CA ARG A 135 17.68 2.15 4.20
C ARG A 135 17.44 3.40 5.06
N ALA A 136 16.33 4.10 4.80
CA ALA A 136 15.96 5.28 5.58
C ALA A 136 15.51 4.91 7.01
N LEU A 137 14.77 3.81 7.19
CA LEU A 137 14.39 3.29 8.51
C LEU A 137 15.60 2.89 9.34
N LEU A 138 16.57 2.18 8.76
CA LEU A 138 17.82 1.81 9.42
C LEU A 138 18.58 3.05 9.91
N ALA A 139 18.69 4.08 9.09
CA ALA A 139 19.32 5.34 9.45
C ALA A 139 18.53 6.11 10.54
N SER A 140 17.25 5.83 10.70
CA SER A 140 16.36 6.45 11.69
C SER A 140 16.22 5.65 12.99
N GLY A 141 16.81 4.45 13.08
CA GLY A 141 16.80 3.58 14.27
C GLY A 141 15.66 2.55 14.31
N GLY A 142 15.06 2.22 13.18
CA GLY A 142 14.01 1.21 13.04
C GLY A 142 12.69 1.77 12.54
N GLY A 143 11.61 0.96 12.59
CA GLY A 143 10.29 1.39 12.17
C GLY A 143 9.36 0.28 11.65
N SER A 144 8.42 0.65 10.80
CA SER A 144 7.43 -0.29 10.25
C SER A 144 7.32 -0.18 8.73
N VAL A 145 7.33 -1.34 8.07
CA VAL A 145 6.97 -1.49 6.65
C VAL A 145 5.63 -2.20 6.56
N VAL A 146 4.69 -1.65 5.80
CA VAL A 146 3.40 -2.29 5.49
C VAL A 146 3.27 -2.42 3.98
N ILE A 147 3.09 -3.64 3.49
CA ILE A 147 2.97 -3.95 2.06
C ILE A 147 1.50 -4.27 1.73
N THR A 148 0.96 -3.69 0.66
CA THR A 148 -0.39 -4.02 0.19
C THR A 148 -0.35 -5.22 -0.75
N ALA A 149 -0.74 -6.39 -0.23
CA ALA A 149 -0.88 -7.65 -0.97
C ALA A 149 -2.31 -7.80 -1.55
N SER A 150 -2.76 -9.03 -1.79
CA SER A 150 -4.12 -9.34 -2.27
C SER A 150 -4.48 -10.79 -1.97
N PRO A 151 -5.77 -11.14 -1.77
CA PRO A 151 -6.24 -12.52 -1.67
C PRO A 151 -5.83 -13.37 -2.86
N THR A 152 -5.79 -12.79 -4.07
CA THR A 152 -5.44 -13.50 -5.31
C THR A 152 -4.01 -14.06 -5.31
N GLY A 153 -3.10 -13.44 -4.54
CA GLY A 153 -1.74 -13.95 -4.34
C GLY A 153 -1.64 -15.17 -3.42
N LEU A 154 -2.69 -15.49 -2.67
CA LEU A 154 -2.74 -16.61 -1.73
C LEU A 154 -3.70 -17.72 -2.18
N PHE A 155 -4.76 -17.36 -2.88
CA PHE A 155 -5.84 -18.28 -3.27
C PHE A 155 -6.12 -18.15 -4.77
N GLY A 156 -6.17 -19.25 -5.49
CA GLY A 156 -6.37 -19.31 -6.94
C GLY A 156 -7.81 -19.01 -7.40
N ARG A 157 -8.47 -18.01 -6.83
CA ARG A 157 -9.87 -17.69 -7.13
C ARG A 157 -10.09 -16.69 -8.26
N ALA A 158 -9.08 -15.92 -8.64
CA ALA A 158 -9.19 -14.88 -9.68
C ALA A 158 -8.78 -15.45 -11.05
N ARG A 159 -9.73 -16.04 -11.77
CA ARG A 159 -9.49 -16.53 -13.12
C ARG A 159 -9.12 -15.40 -14.08
N GLY A 160 -8.07 -15.58 -14.89
CA GLY A 160 -7.63 -14.59 -15.86
C GLY A 160 -6.90 -13.39 -15.25
N PHE A 161 -6.30 -13.57 -14.07
CA PHE A 161 -5.43 -12.58 -13.41
C PHE A 161 -4.09 -13.21 -13.03
N ASP A 162 -3.45 -13.87 -13.99
CA ASP A 162 -2.25 -14.66 -13.74
C ASP A 162 -1.06 -13.76 -13.38
N ALA A 163 -0.87 -12.62 -14.09
CA ALA A 163 0.20 -11.67 -13.78
C ALA A 163 -0.05 -10.97 -12.42
N TYR A 164 -1.26 -10.49 -12.19
CA TYR A 164 -1.62 -9.84 -10.93
C TYR A 164 -1.44 -10.77 -9.75
N SER A 165 -1.96 -11.99 -9.84
CA SER A 165 -1.85 -13.00 -8.77
C SER A 165 -0.40 -13.36 -8.48
N ALA A 166 0.42 -13.58 -9.51
CA ALA A 166 1.85 -13.84 -9.36
C ALA A 166 2.57 -12.68 -8.67
N SER A 167 2.27 -11.42 -9.09
CA SER A 167 2.87 -10.23 -8.46
C SER A 167 2.53 -10.13 -6.97
N LYS A 168 1.27 -10.36 -6.60
CA LYS A 168 0.81 -10.27 -5.21
C LYS A 168 1.27 -11.44 -4.34
N ALA A 169 1.46 -12.64 -4.91
CA ALA A 169 2.15 -13.74 -4.22
C ALA A 169 3.60 -13.40 -3.92
N GLY A 170 4.30 -12.73 -4.85
CA GLY A 170 5.67 -12.25 -4.66
C GLY A 170 5.77 -11.24 -3.52
N THR A 171 4.84 -10.30 -3.40
CA THR A 171 4.83 -9.30 -2.30
C THR A 171 4.64 -9.95 -0.92
N TYR A 172 3.84 -11.02 -0.84
CA TYR A 172 3.70 -11.79 0.39
C TYR A 172 4.99 -12.53 0.76
N GLY A 173 5.66 -13.16 -0.22
CA GLY A 173 6.98 -13.77 -0.02
C GLY A 173 8.03 -12.77 0.47
N LEU A 174 8.06 -11.58 -0.16
CA LEU A 174 8.95 -10.48 0.22
C LEU A 174 8.70 -10.02 1.66
N THR A 175 7.43 -9.89 2.07
CA THR A 175 7.07 -9.54 3.45
C THR A 175 7.72 -10.46 4.48
N ARG A 176 7.66 -11.77 4.24
CA ARG A 176 8.15 -12.77 5.20
C ARG A 176 9.67 -12.79 5.31
N VAL A 177 10.36 -12.72 4.17
CA VAL A 177 11.83 -12.74 4.20
C VAL A 177 12.38 -11.46 4.83
N MET A 178 11.83 -10.29 4.47
CA MET A 178 12.24 -9.01 5.05
C MET A 178 11.93 -8.92 6.55
N ALA A 179 10.80 -9.49 7.01
CA ALA A 179 10.48 -9.53 8.44
C ALA A 179 11.55 -10.29 9.25
N ASN A 180 12.09 -11.37 8.68
CA ASN A 180 13.16 -12.12 9.30
C ASN A 180 14.51 -11.38 9.24
N ASP A 181 14.81 -10.76 8.10
CA ASP A 181 16.08 -10.10 7.86
C ASP A 181 16.30 -8.88 8.76
N TYR A 182 15.25 -8.07 8.99
CA TYR A 182 15.35 -6.77 9.63
C TYR A 182 14.82 -6.71 11.08
N ALA A 183 14.38 -7.84 11.65
CA ALA A 183 13.82 -7.87 13.01
C ALA A 183 14.80 -7.40 14.07
N GLN A 184 16.09 -7.79 13.95
CA GLN A 184 17.14 -7.42 14.91
C GLN A 184 17.50 -5.93 14.84
N GLU A 185 17.21 -5.27 13.75
CA GLU A 185 17.40 -3.84 13.54
C GLU A 185 16.16 -3.00 13.95
N GLY A 186 15.18 -3.64 14.58
CA GLY A 186 13.97 -2.96 15.06
C GLY A 186 12.99 -2.56 13.97
N ILE A 187 13.05 -3.21 12.79
CA ILE A 187 12.10 -2.98 11.71
C ILE A 187 11.09 -4.13 11.64
N ARG A 188 9.82 -3.80 11.75
CA ARG A 188 8.72 -4.74 11.54
C ARG A 188 8.27 -4.67 10.08
N VAL A 189 8.04 -5.80 9.44
CA VAL A 189 7.54 -5.88 8.07
C VAL A 189 6.30 -6.77 8.06
N ASN A 190 5.16 -6.20 7.66
CA ASN A 190 3.88 -6.90 7.59
C ASN A 190 3.19 -6.59 6.25
N CYS A 191 2.19 -7.38 5.89
CA CYS A 191 1.31 -7.02 4.79
C CYS A 191 -0.15 -6.95 5.21
N VAL A 192 -0.90 -6.08 4.54
CA VAL A 192 -2.37 -6.09 4.54
C VAL A 192 -2.86 -6.81 3.28
N ILE A 193 -3.96 -7.55 3.41
CA ILE A 193 -4.62 -8.27 2.32
C ILE A 193 -6.03 -7.70 2.15
N PRO A 194 -6.19 -6.63 1.35
CA PRO A 194 -7.50 -6.07 1.06
C PRO A 194 -8.31 -7.02 0.18
N GLY A 195 -9.59 -7.20 0.49
CA GLY A 195 -10.55 -7.84 -0.39
C GLY A 195 -11.02 -6.92 -1.52
N PHE A 196 -12.21 -7.21 -2.02
CA PHE A 196 -12.87 -6.34 -3.01
C PHE A 196 -13.21 -5.00 -2.36
N THR A 197 -12.43 -3.98 -2.70
CA THR A 197 -12.48 -2.64 -2.09
C THR A 197 -12.89 -1.62 -3.13
N ASP A 198 -13.89 -0.79 -2.83
CA ASP A 198 -14.39 0.27 -3.71
C ASP A 198 -13.33 1.36 -3.87
N THR A 199 -12.67 1.35 -5.02
CA THR A 199 -11.59 2.27 -5.41
C THR A 199 -11.60 2.46 -6.92
N SER A 200 -10.84 3.45 -7.40
CA SER A 200 -10.62 3.67 -8.85
C SER A 200 -10.07 2.43 -9.56
N LEU A 201 -9.28 1.60 -8.89
CA LEU A 201 -8.70 0.38 -9.44
C LEU A 201 -9.77 -0.62 -9.91
N VAL A 202 -10.89 -0.74 -9.23
CA VAL A 202 -11.99 -1.67 -9.54
C VAL A 202 -13.21 -0.99 -10.16
N ALA A 203 -13.08 0.27 -10.58
CA ALA A 203 -14.20 1.07 -11.09
C ALA A 203 -14.96 0.40 -12.27
N SER A 204 -14.24 -0.30 -13.15
CA SER A 204 -14.86 -1.02 -14.27
C SER A 204 -15.72 -2.22 -13.82
N VAL A 205 -15.40 -2.82 -12.68
CA VAL A 205 -16.21 -3.88 -12.06
C VAL A 205 -17.39 -3.28 -11.31
N MET A 206 -17.17 -2.17 -10.61
CA MET A 206 -18.21 -1.48 -9.83
C MET A 206 -19.32 -0.89 -10.70
N GLN A 207 -19.00 -0.49 -11.94
CA GLN A 207 -19.96 0.08 -12.91
C GLN A 207 -20.74 -1.00 -13.68
N ASP A 208 -20.33 -2.27 -13.64
CA ASP A 208 -21.03 -3.39 -14.26
C ASP A 208 -21.80 -4.16 -13.18
N ASP A 209 -23.11 -4.00 -13.13
CA ASP A 209 -23.98 -4.59 -12.10
C ASP A 209 -23.82 -6.10 -11.99
N SER A 210 -23.74 -6.82 -13.13
CA SER A 210 -23.61 -8.28 -13.16
C SER A 210 -22.27 -8.75 -12.59
N ARG A 211 -21.17 -8.07 -12.95
CA ARG A 211 -19.84 -8.37 -12.42
C ARG A 211 -19.76 -8.02 -10.94
N ARG A 212 -20.31 -6.88 -10.55
CA ARG A 212 -20.35 -6.46 -9.14
C ARG A 212 -21.09 -7.49 -8.29
N GLU A 213 -22.31 -7.90 -8.68
CA GLU A 213 -23.09 -8.92 -7.97
C GLU A 213 -22.32 -10.24 -7.85
N SER A 214 -21.75 -10.74 -8.96
CA SER A 214 -20.96 -11.98 -8.96
C SER A 214 -19.75 -11.90 -8.01
N VAL A 215 -19.08 -10.77 -7.90
CA VAL A 215 -17.98 -10.58 -6.93
C VAL A 215 -18.53 -10.54 -5.51
N LEU A 216 -19.62 -9.80 -5.27
CA LEU A 216 -20.20 -9.65 -3.92
C LEU A 216 -20.75 -10.96 -3.36
N GLU A 217 -21.23 -11.89 -4.19
CA GLU A 217 -21.60 -13.24 -3.78
C GLU A 217 -20.42 -14.01 -3.13
N THR A 218 -19.18 -13.65 -3.46
CA THR A 218 -17.99 -14.27 -2.86
C THR A 218 -17.55 -13.60 -1.56
N VAL A 219 -18.16 -12.48 -1.18
CA VAL A 219 -17.84 -11.72 0.02
C VAL A 219 -18.83 -12.04 1.14
N PRO A 220 -18.45 -12.75 2.20
CA PRO A 220 -19.37 -13.09 3.29
C PRO A 220 -20.07 -11.89 3.94
N LEU A 221 -19.44 -10.72 4.02
CA LEU A 221 -20.09 -9.50 4.51
C LEU A 221 -21.07 -8.87 3.51
N GLY A 222 -21.20 -9.39 2.28
CA GLY A 222 -22.20 -9.00 1.27
C GLY A 222 -22.02 -7.59 0.69
N ARG A 223 -20.87 -6.94 0.90
CA ARG A 223 -20.57 -5.60 0.38
C ARG A 223 -19.09 -5.43 0.06
N PRO A 224 -18.73 -4.47 -0.78
CA PRO A 224 -17.33 -4.09 -0.93
C PRO A 224 -16.80 -3.46 0.38
N GLY A 225 -15.51 -3.59 0.62
CA GLY A 225 -14.82 -2.79 1.61
C GLY A 225 -14.64 -1.34 1.12
N THR A 226 -14.40 -0.42 2.04
CA THR A 226 -13.98 0.95 1.72
C THR A 226 -12.47 1.08 1.83
N ALA A 227 -11.89 2.05 1.13
CA ALA A 227 -10.47 2.37 1.24
C ALA A 227 -10.08 2.72 2.70
N ASP A 228 -10.96 3.38 3.43
CA ASP A 228 -10.74 3.77 4.84
C ASP A 228 -10.74 2.57 5.80
N GLU A 229 -11.53 1.52 5.53
CA GLU A 229 -11.47 0.28 6.32
C GLU A 229 -10.11 -0.42 6.16
N VAL A 230 -9.56 -0.44 4.94
CA VAL A 230 -8.21 -0.97 4.68
C VAL A 230 -7.13 -0.07 5.30
N ALA A 231 -7.27 1.25 5.19
CA ALA A 231 -6.36 2.21 5.82
C ALA A 231 -6.29 2.05 7.34
N SER A 232 -7.39 1.66 7.99
CA SER A 232 -7.43 1.37 9.43
C SER A 232 -6.58 0.14 9.80
N ALA A 233 -6.57 -0.90 8.96
CA ALA A 233 -5.70 -2.07 9.13
C ALA A 233 -4.22 -1.72 8.91
N ILE A 234 -3.92 -0.88 7.91
CA ILE A 234 -2.56 -0.38 7.65
C ILE A 234 -2.08 0.46 8.84
N LEU A 235 -2.91 1.37 9.35
CA LEU A 235 -2.58 2.18 10.54
C LEU A 235 -2.24 1.30 11.75
N PHE A 236 -3.01 0.25 12.02
CA PHE A 236 -2.70 -0.69 13.10
C PHE A 236 -1.31 -1.29 12.92
N LEU A 237 -1.00 -1.84 11.73
CA LEU A 237 0.31 -2.45 11.46
C LEU A 237 1.46 -1.45 11.51
N ALA A 238 1.21 -0.19 11.15
CA ALA A 238 2.19 0.90 11.18
C ALA A 238 2.45 1.42 12.60
N SER A 239 1.48 1.31 13.51
CA SER A 239 1.55 1.83 14.87
C SER A 239 2.29 0.93 15.85
N ASP A 240 2.58 1.47 17.04
CA ASP A 240 3.22 0.71 18.12
C ASP A 240 2.26 -0.33 18.77
N GLU A 241 0.96 -0.28 18.47
CA GLU A 241 0.00 -1.33 18.86
C GLU A 241 0.33 -2.69 18.24
N ALA A 242 0.99 -2.69 17.07
CA ALA A 242 1.49 -3.88 16.39
C ALA A 242 2.96 -4.21 16.73
N ALA A 243 3.47 -3.78 17.89
CA ALA A 243 4.88 -3.92 18.26
C ALA A 243 5.40 -5.38 18.23
N TYR A 244 4.52 -6.37 18.42
CA TYR A 244 4.88 -7.79 18.36
C TYR A 244 4.43 -8.47 17.05
N CYS A 245 4.01 -7.70 16.04
CA CYS A 245 3.60 -8.20 14.72
C CYS A 245 4.71 -7.95 13.71
N THR A 246 5.35 -9.02 13.20
CA THR A 246 6.24 -8.99 12.05
C THR A 246 6.08 -10.27 11.24
N GLY A 247 6.20 -10.21 9.90
CA GLY A 247 5.96 -11.33 8.99
C GLY A 247 4.49 -11.73 8.84
N SER A 248 3.58 -10.95 9.41
CA SER A 248 2.15 -11.25 9.44
C SER A 248 1.44 -10.74 8.18
N ALA A 249 0.37 -11.45 7.81
CA ALA A 249 -0.58 -11.03 6.79
C ALA A 249 -1.94 -10.75 7.47
N LEU A 250 -2.34 -9.48 7.51
CA LEU A 250 -3.62 -9.07 8.08
C LEU A 250 -4.67 -9.00 6.95
N THR A 251 -5.61 -9.91 6.95
CA THR A 251 -6.74 -9.88 6.01
C THR A 251 -7.76 -8.81 6.39
N CYS A 252 -8.15 -8.01 5.40
CA CYS A 252 -9.19 -7.00 5.49
C CYS A 252 -10.07 -7.15 4.24
N ASP A 253 -10.83 -8.27 4.15
CA ASP A 253 -11.37 -8.78 2.90
C ASP A 253 -12.85 -9.18 2.97
N GLY A 254 -13.55 -8.81 4.04
CA GLY A 254 -14.97 -9.15 4.22
C GLY A 254 -15.23 -10.65 4.33
N GLY A 255 -14.20 -11.46 4.61
CA GLY A 255 -14.29 -12.90 4.79
C GLY A 255 -14.03 -13.73 3.53
N ILE A 256 -13.62 -13.12 2.41
CA ILE A 256 -13.35 -13.85 1.14
C ILE A 256 -12.39 -15.03 1.34
N THR A 257 -11.38 -14.87 2.19
CA THR A 257 -10.36 -15.90 2.42
C THR A 257 -10.70 -16.89 3.53
N ALA A 258 -11.81 -16.71 4.23
CA ALA A 258 -12.26 -17.59 5.32
C ALA A 258 -13.13 -18.76 4.85
N VAL A 259 -13.53 -18.79 3.56
CA VAL A 259 -14.45 -19.78 2.97
C VAL A 259 -13.88 -20.43 1.72
#